data_ab7da97dbead9f63c1cd3451baab2cf6
#
_entry.id   ab7da97dbead9f63c1cd3451baab2cf6
#
_cell.length_a   1.000
_cell.length_b   1.000
_cell.length_c   1.000
_cell.angle_alpha   90.00
_cell.angle_beta   90.00
_cell.angle_gamma   90.00
#
_symmetry.space_group_name_H-M   'P 1'
#
loop_
_entity.id
_entity.type
_entity.pdbx_description
1 polymer ?
#
loop_
_entity_poly.entity_id
_entity_poly.type
_entity_poly.pdbx_seq_one_letter_code
_entity_poly.pdbx_strand_id
1 'polypeptide(L)'
;MRSDLIMVVDDDEDLRHLYVDALKTKGFKVQAYSNTREALDEIRDDPRKYRLVISDVMMKQMNGPIFANKIKEINREMKVILISGFDYNTMDLSHSRYDKFVQIPVTLWELFSAVNEVLDIPPPVENELGYLNE
;
A
#
# COMPACT_ATOMS: atom_id res chain seq x y z
N MET A 1 8.40 18.36 -6.56
CA MET A 1 7.36 17.61 -7.25
C MET A 1 7.03 16.34 -6.50
N ARG A 2 5.77 16.07 -6.21
CA ARG A 2 5.38 14.83 -5.54
C ARG A 2 5.52 13.64 -6.49
N SER A 3 6.11 12.56 -6.01
CA SER A 3 6.14 11.31 -6.76
C SER A 3 4.74 10.70 -6.82
N ASP A 4 4.39 10.09 -7.96
CA ASP A 4 3.15 9.32 -8.10
C ASP A 4 3.38 7.82 -7.95
N LEU A 5 4.60 7.43 -7.62
CA LEU A 5 4.99 6.03 -7.60
C LEU A 5 4.53 5.33 -6.33
N ILE A 6 3.88 4.18 -6.52
CA ILE A 6 3.44 3.32 -5.43
C ILE A 6 4.32 2.07 -5.41
N MET A 7 4.76 1.68 -4.23
CA MET A 7 5.48 0.42 -4.02
C MET A 7 4.51 -0.63 -3.48
N VAL A 8 4.52 -1.82 -4.07
CA VAL A 8 3.79 -2.98 -3.57
C VAL A 8 4.79 -4.03 -3.11
N VAL A 9 4.67 -4.48 -1.88
CA VAL A 9 5.57 -5.49 -1.29
C VAL A 9 4.74 -6.66 -0.80
N ASP A 10 4.92 -7.81 -1.39
CA ASP A 10 4.21 -9.03 -1.05
C ASP A 10 5.03 -10.23 -1.52
N ASP A 11 5.27 -11.21 -0.66
CA ASP A 11 5.99 -12.42 -1.03
C ASP A 11 5.10 -13.43 -1.76
N ASP A 12 3.78 -13.23 -1.78
CA ASP A 12 2.85 -14.01 -2.60
C ASP A 12 2.82 -13.40 -4.01
N GLU A 13 3.30 -14.17 -4.98
CA GLU A 13 3.40 -13.71 -6.36
C GLU A 13 2.04 -13.35 -6.98
N ASP A 14 1.02 -14.17 -6.73
CA ASP A 14 -0.31 -13.96 -7.31
C ASP A 14 -0.97 -12.70 -6.76
N LEU A 15 -0.91 -12.51 -5.45
CA LEU A 15 -1.45 -11.30 -4.82
C LEU A 15 -0.68 -10.05 -5.25
N ARG A 16 0.65 -10.14 -5.31
CA ARG A 16 1.48 -9.03 -5.77
C ARG A 16 1.09 -8.59 -7.17
N HIS A 17 0.95 -9.54 -8.10
CA HIS A 17 0.54 -9.25 -9.48
C HIS A 17 -0.87 -8.67 -9.55
N LEU A 18 -1.79 -9.19 -8.75
CA LEU A 18 -3.16 -8.71 -8.69
C LEU A 18 -3.20 -7.23 -8.29
N TYR A 19 -2.50 -6.88 -7.23
CA TYR A 19 -2.48 -5.49 -6.74
C TYR A 19 -1.82 -4.54 -7.73
N VAL A 20 -0.70 -4.97 -8.32
CA VAL A 20 0.00 -4.18 -9.33
C VAL A 20 -0.89 -3.89 -10.53
N ASP A 21 -1.52 -4.92 -11.07
CA ASP A 21 -2.38 -4.79 -12.25
C ASP A 21 -3.58 -3.89 -11.97
N ALA A 22 -4.21 -4.07 -10.80
CA ALA A 22 -5.35 -3.25 -10.39
C ALA A 22 -4.97 -1.77 -10.30
N LEU A 23 -3.85 -1.46 -9.66
CA LEU A 23 -3.41 -0.08 -9.49
C LEU A 23 -2.99 0.55 -10.82
N LYS A 24 -2.31 -0.19 -11.68
CA LYS A 24 -1.95 0.29 -13.02
C LYS A 24 -3.18 0.59 -13.87
N THR A 25 -4.22 -0.22 -13.74
CA THR A 25 -5.49 -0.01 -14.45
C THR A 25 -6.11 1.34 -14.05
N LYS A 26 -5.90 1.78 -12.82
CA LYS A 26 -6.36 3.08 -12.34
C LYS A 26 -5.41 4.25 -12.66
N GLY A 27 -4.35 3.99 -13.39
CA GLY A 27 -3.41 5.03 -13.83
C GLY A 27 -2.25 5.30 -12.88
N PHE A 28 -2.12 4.52 -11.80
CA PHE A 28 -0.98 4.67 -10.90
C PHE A 28 0.28 4.05 -11.50
N LYS A 29 1.43 4.63 -11.19
CA LYS A 29 2.72 4.04 -11.47
C LYS A 29 3.09 3.15 -10.30
N VAL A 30 3.48 1.91 -10.56
CA VAL A 30 3.70 0.91 -9.52
C VAL A 30 5.00 0.17 -9.75
N GLN A 31 5.76 -0.01 -8.68
CA GLN A 31 6.88 -0.95 -8.65
C GLN A 31 6.64 -1.96 -7.54
N ALA A 32 7.00 -3.21 -7.80
CA ALA A 32 6.72 -4.30 -6.89
C ALA A 32 7.99 -5.01 -6.44
N TYR A 33 7.99 -5.46 -5.19
CA TYR A 33 9.09 -6.20 -4.59
C TYR A 33 8.53 -7.43 -3.88
N SER A 34 9.27 -8.53 -3.95
CA SER A 34 8.90 -9.78 -3.30
C SER A 34 9.48 -9.90 -1.89
N ASN A 35 10.38 -9.01 -1.50
CA ASN A 35 10.96 -9.05 -0.17
C ASN A 35 11.21 -7.66 0.39
N THR A 36 11.19 -7.58 1.72
CA THR A 36 11.31 -6.33 2.46
C THR A 36 12.72 -5.73 2.40
N ARG A 37 13.74 -6.56 2.25
CA ARG A 37 15.12 -6.08 2.19
C ARG A 37 15.35 -5.21 0.96
N GLU A 38 14.97 -5.73 -0.21
CA GLU A 38 15.09 -4.96 -1.45
C GLU A 38 14.23 -3.69 -1.39
N ALA A 39 13.02 -3.80 -0.85
CA ALA A 39 12.14 -2.65 -0.70
C ALA A 39 12.75 -1.57 0.17
N LEU A 40 13.32 -1.94 1.32
CA LEU A 40 13.96 -0.99 2.23
C LEU A 40 15.22 -0.36 1.60
N ASP A 41 16.00 -1.13 0.87
CA ASP A 41 17.19 -0.60 0.18
C ASP A 41 16.78 0.47 -0.84
N GLU A 42 15.71 0.24 -1.60
CA GLU A 42 15.16 1.21 -2.53
C GLU A 42 14.67 2.49 -1.83
N ILE A 43 13.99 2.34 -0.70
CA ILE A 43 13.49 3.49 0.06
C ILE A 43 14.65 4.29 0.66
N ARG A 44 15.68 3.62 1.17
CA ARG A 44 16.88 4.30 1.71
C ARG A 44 17.64 5.05 0.63
N ASP A 45 17.71 4.46 -0.57
CA ASP A 45 18.42 5.07 -1.70
C ASP A 45 17.77 6.39 -2.13
N ASP A 46 16.44 6.41 -2.16
CA ASP A 46 15.69 7.64 -2.48
C ASP A 46 14.40 7.67 -1.63
N PRO A 47 14.44 8.30 -0.44
CA PRO A 47 13.31 8.31 0.48
C PRO A 47 12.06 9.05 -0.04
N ARG A 48 12.19 9.82 -1.10
CA ARG A 48 11.07 10.57 -1.69
C ARG A 48 10.57 10.00 -3.00
N LYS A 49 11.14 8.90 -3.45
CA LYS A 49 10.78 8.27 -4.71
C LYS A 49 9.36 7.73 -4.72
N TYR A 50 8.93 7.18 -3.60
CA TYR A 50 7.60 6.56 -3.46
C TYR A 50 6.69 7.43 -2.63
N ARG A 51 5.44 7.50 -3.06
CA ARG A 51 4.40 8.23 -2.35
C ARG A 51 3.70 7.34 -1.33
N LEU A 52 3.62 6.05 -1.61
CA LEU A 52 2.87 5.07 -0.83
C LEU A 52 3.54 3.71 -0.92
N VAL A 53 3.55 2.98 0.18
CA VAL A 53 3.93 1.57 0.22
C VAL A 53 2.72 0.76 0.65
N ILE A 54 2.36 -0.24 -0.15
CA ILE A 54 1.32 -1.21 0.19
C ILE A 54 2.04 -2.52 0.50
N SER A 55 1.83 -3.07 1.69
CA SER A 55 2.54 -4.25 2.17
C SER A 55 1.59 -5.25 2.80
N ASP A 56 1.83 -6.54 2.53
CA ASP A 56 1.23 -7.60 3.31
C ASP A 56 1.77 -7.57 4.75
N VAL A 57 0.94 -7.99 5.69
CA VAL A 57 1.34 -8.13 7.09
C VAL A 57 2.22 -9.38 7.29
N MET A 58 1.86 -10.49 6.62
CA MET A 58 2.54 -11.77 6.81
C MET A 58 3.55 -12.02 5.70
N MET A 59 4.81 -11.71 5.99
CA MET A 59 5.93 -11.95 5.08
C MET A 59 7.02 -12.74 5.78
N LYS A 60 7.80 -13.50 5.01
CA LYS A 60 8.79 -14.45 5.57
C LYS A 60 9.94 -13.77 6.29
N GLN A 61 10.43 -12.66 5.77
CA GLN A 61 11.64 -12.00 6.30
C GLN A 61 11.32 -11.03 7.42
N MET A 62 10.15 -10.41 7.38
CA MET A 62 9.77 -9.37 8.32
C MET A 62 8.26 -9.16 8.21
N ASN A 63 7.57 -9.07 9.34
CA ASN A 63 6.14 -8.76 9.27
C ASN A 63 5.89 -7.30 8.85
N GLY A 64 4.69 -7.04 8.36
CA GLY A 64 4.30 -5.73 7.86
C GLY A 64 4.40 -4.60 8.89
N PRO A 65 3.94 -4.79 10.14
CA PRO A 65 4.09 -3.78 11.18
C PRO A 65 5.53 -3.36 11.44
N ILE A 66 6.46 -4.29 11.51
CA ILE A 66 7.89 -3.97 11.66
C ILE A 66 8.40 -3.24 10.42
N PHE A 67 8.02 -3.71 9.26
CA PHE A 67 8.38 -3.08 7.98
C PHE A 67 7.87 -1.64 7.92
N ALA A 68 6.61 -1.41 8.30
CA ALA A 68 6.02 -0.07 8.36
C ALA A 68 6.83 0.86 9.28
N ASN A 69 7.21 0.38 10.46
CA ASN A 69 8.01 1.16 11.39
C ASN A 69 9.38 1.53 10.80
N LYS A 70 10.03 0.59 10.12
CA LYS A 70 11.32 0.85 9.46
C LYS A 70 11.18 1.88 8.34
N ILE A 71 10.10 1.81 7.57
CA ILE A 71 9.83 2.81 6.53
C ILE A 71 9.68 4.20 7.16
N LYS A 72 8.90 4.31 8.23
CA LYS A 72 8.66 5.59 8.92
C LYS A 72 9.92 6.14 9.57
N GLU A 73 10.86 5.30 9.97
CA GLU A 73 12.17 5.75 10.44
C GLU A 73 12.98 6.41 9.34
N ILE A 74 12.86 5.92 8.10
CA ILE A 74 13.57 6.49 6.95
C ILE A 74 12.88 7.78 6.49
N ASN A 75 11.56 7.75 6.36
CA ASN A 75 10.76 8.89 5.93
C ASN A 75 9.41 8.85 6.64
N ARG A 76 9.25 9.70 7.62
CA ARG A 76 8.04 9.77 8.46
C ARG A 76 6.79 10.15 7.67
N GLU A 77 6.96 10.83 6.55
CA GLU A 77 5.85 11.26 5.69
C GLU A 77 5.39 10.18 4.70
N MET A 78 6.16 9.10 4.55
CA MET A 78 5.78 7.99 3.69
C MET A 78 4.48 7.37 4.18
N LYS A 79 3.50 7.22 3.28
CA LYS A 79 2.25 6.55 3.62
C LYS A 79 2.40 5.05 3.49
N VAL A 80 1.77 4.31 4.40
CA VAL A 80 1.83 2.85 4.42
C VAL A 80 0.44 2.27 4.62
N ILE A 81 0.06 1.36 3.72
CA ILE A 81 -1.14 0.54 3.83
C ILE A 81 -0.70 -0.89 4.11
N LEU A 82 -1.26 -1.50 5.15
CA LEU A 82 -1.05 -2.91 5.46
C LEU A 82 -2.27 -3.71 5.04
N ILE A 83 -2.03 -4.86 4.38
CA ILE A 83 -3.08 -5.77 3.94
C ILE A 83 -2.84 -7.13 4.59
N SER A 84 -3.89 -7.75 5.15
CA SER A 84 -3.77 -9.07 5.74
C SER A 84 -5.05 -9.88 5.62
N GLY A 85 -4.89 -11.20 5.50
CA GLY A 85 -5.98 -12.16 5.62
C GLY A 85 -6.34 -12.50 7.06
N PHE A 86 -5.58 -12.01 8.03
CA PHE A 86 -5.84 -12.24 9.45
C PHE A 86 -6.80 -11.20 10.00
N ASP A 87 -7.59 -11.59 11.00
CA ASP A 87 -8.47 -10.68 11.69
C ASP A 87 -7.65 -9.59 12.38
N TYR A 88 -7.98 -8.36 12.09
CA TYR A 88 -7.36 -7.17 12.70
C TYR A 88 -7.37 -7.25 14.23
N ASN A 89 -8.48 -7.77 14.81
CA ASN A 89 -8.64 -7.83 16.24
C ASN A 89 -7.73 -8.85 16.93
N THR A 90 -7.16 -9.80 16.19
CA THR A 90 -6.24 -10.81 16.73
C THR A 90 -4.79 -10.39 16.66
N MET A 91 -4.50 -9.22 16.07
CA MET A 91 -3.15 -8.73 15.84
C MET A 91 -2.83 -7.57 16.77
N ASP A 92 -1.66 -7.61 17.38
CA ASP A 92 -1.17 -6.47 18.16
C ASP A 92 -0.46 -5.48 17.24
N LEU A 93 -1.17 -4.43 16.87
CA LEU A 93 -0.66 -3.34 16.04
C LEU A 93 -0.41 -2.05 16.84
N SER A 94 -0.44 -2.13 18.17
CA SER A 94 -0.40 -0.97 19.05
C SER A 94 0.86 -0.10 18.90
N HIS A 95 1.98 -0.68 18.50
CA HIS A 95 3.25 0.03 18.31
C HIS A 95 3.59 0.25 16.83
N SER A 96 2.63 0.00 15.94
CA SER A 96 2.86 0.10 14.50
C SER A 96 2.46 1.47 13.97
N ARG A 97 3.24 1.96 13.02
CA ARG A 97 3.03 3.27 12.39
C ARG A 97 2.59 3.10 10.93
N TYR A 98 1.39 2.56 10.74
CA TYR A 98 0.77 2.46 9.43
C TYR A 98 -0.36 3.48 9.32
N ASP A 99 -0.75 3.81 8.09
CA ASP A 99 -1.78 4.80 7.84
C ASP A 99 -3.16 4.19 7.61
N LYS A 100 -3.19 2.98 7.07
CA LYS A 100 -4.45 2.26 6.81
C LYS A 100 -4.22 0.76 6.86
N PHE A 101 -5.20 0.04 7.39
CA PHE A 101 -5.23 -1.43 7.39
C PHE A 101 -6.41 -1.90 6.54
N VAL A 102 -6.16 -2.88 5.66
CA VAL A 102 -7.19 -3.48 4.80
C VAL A 102 -7.16 -4.99 5.00
N GLN A 103 -8.31 -5.58 5.29
CA GLN A 103 -8.41 -7.02 5.52
C GLN A 103 -8.80 -7.75 4.24
N ILE A 104 -8.14 -8.87 3.94
CA ILE A 104 -8.51 -9.76 2.84
C ILE A 104 -9.67 -10.67 3.28
N PRO A 105 -10.62 -11.02 2.42
CA PRO A 105 -10.64 -10.72 0.99
C PRO A 105 -10.98 -9.25 0.73
N VAL A 106 -10.11 -8.58 -0.02
CA VAL A 106 -10.31 -7.19 -0.35
C VAL A 106 -10.87 -7.08 -1.76
N THR A 107 -11.92 -6.29 -1.94
CA THR A 107 -12.38 -5.96 -3.28
C THR A 107 -11.46 -4.89 -3.87
N LEU A 108 -11.42 -4.80 -5.19
CA LEU A 108 -10.65 -3.75 -5.84
C LEU A 108 -11.16 -2.37 -5.43
N TRP A 109 -12.46 -2.25 -5.20
CA TRP A 109 -13.06 -1.00 -4.69
C TRP A 109 -12.46 -0.61 -3.33
N GLU A 110 -12.37 -1.57 -2.40
CA GLU A 110 -11.80 -1.32 -1.07
C GLU A 110 -10.33 -0.91 -1.16
N LEU A 111 -9.56 -1.57 -2.04
CA LEU A 111 -8.17 -1.22 -2.27
C LEU A 111 -8.04 0.20 -2.82
N PHE A 112 -8.81 0.56 -3.84
CA PHE A 112 -8.77 1.89 -4.42
C PHE A 112 -9.24 2.96 -3.43
N SER A 113 -10.27 2.66 -2.64
CA SER A 113 -10.77 3.57 -1.61
C SER A 113 -9.70 3.83 -0.55
N ALA A 114 -8.98 2.81 -0.11
CA ALA A 114 -7.89 2.95 0.85
C ALA A 114 -6.75 3.80 0.28
N VAL A 115 -6.36 3.56 -0.97
CA VAL A 115 -5.32 4.35 -1.63
C VAL A 115 -5.73 5.82 -1.75
N ASN A 116 -6.94 6.07 -2.20
CA ASN A 116 -7.44 7.45 -2.36
C ASN A 116 -7.51 8.17 -1.02
N GLU A 117 -7.97 7.49 0.03
CA GLU A 117 -8.03 8.04 1.38
C GLU A 117 -6.63 8.43 1.89
N VAL A 118 -5.69 7.52 1.78
CA VAL A 118 -4.33 7.72 2.30
C VAL A 118 -3.57 8.79 1.52
N LEU A 119 -3.77 8.84 0.21
CA LEU A 119 -3.13 9.85 -0.66
C LEU A 119 -3.89 11.17 -0.74
N ASP A 120 -5.02 11.27 -0.05
CA ASP A 120 -5.89 12.46 -0.07
C ASP A 120 -6.32 12.82 -1.49
N ILE A 121 -6.71 11.81 -2.26
CA ILE A 121 -7.25 11.97 -3.60
C ILE A 121 -8.78 12.01 -3.48
N PRO A 122 -9.44 13.05 -4.04
CA PRO A 122 -10.89 13.11 -3.98
C PRO A 122 -11.53 11.88 -4.66
N PRO A 123 -12.65 11.36 -4.11
CA PRO A 123 -13.36 10.26 -4.76
C PRO A 123 -13.89 10.70 -6.12
N PRO A 124 -14.10 9.75 -7.06
CA PRO A 124 -14.71 10.06 -8.35
C PRO A 124 -16.08 10.70 -8.15
N VAL A 125 -16.41 11.67 -9.00
CA VAL A 125 -17.71 12.34 -8.96
C VAL A 125 -18.68 11.57 -9.83
N GLU A 126 -19.85 11.27 -9.26
CA GLU A 126 -20.93 10.64 -10.01
C GLU A 126 -21.54 11.68 -10.96
N ASN A 127 -21.64 11.33 -12.25
CA ASN A 127 -22.23 12.24 -13.24
C ASN A 127 -23.77 12.12 -13.24
N GLU A 128 -24.43 12.97 -14.05
CA GLU A 128 -25.90 13.03 -14.12
C GLU A 128 -26.58 11.72 -14.55
N LEU A 129 -25.85 10.82 -15.19
CA LEU A 129 -26.35 9.53 -15.63
C LEU A 129 -26.09 8.42 -14.62
N GLY A 130 -25.50 8.72 -13.48
CA GLY A 130 -25.17 7.74 -12.45
C GLY A 130 -23.85 6.99 -12.67
N TYR A 131 -23.06 7.41 -13.65
CA TYR A 131 -21.73 6.83 -13.89
C TYR A 131 -20.67 7.61 -13.11
N LEU A 132 -19.63 6.90 -12.66
CA LEU A 132 -18.51 7.54 -11.98
C LEU A 132 -17.54 8.13 -13.01
N ASN A 133 -17.07 9.34 -12.73
CA ASN A 133 -15.98 9.97 -13.49
C ASN A 133 -14.66 9.48 -12.93
N GLU A 134 -13.77 9.07 -13.79
CA GLU A 134 -12.43 8.62 -13.42
C GLU A 134 -11.43 9.77 -13.34
#